data_81727b031b4429eceedf7fd87461e6f8
#
_entry.id   81727b031b4429eceedf7fd87461e6f8
#
_cell.length_a   1.000
_cell.length_b   1.000
_cell.length_c   1.000
_cell.angle_alpha   90.00
_cell.angle_beta   90.00
_cell.angle_gamma   90.00
#
_symmetry.space_group_name_H-M   'P 1'
#
loop_
_entity.id
_entity.type
_entity.pdbx_description
1 polymer ?
#
loop_
_entity_poly.entity_id
_entity_poly.type
_entity_poly.pdbx_seq_one_letter_code
_entity_poly.pdbx_strand_id
1 'polypeptide(L)'
;MYEGYWGLREKPFRKTPDPRYLYLNGTYEEALERLQFAVDEMDLALLTGEVGSGKTLLTRALLDRIGDKYEVAMILNPRLSPRQFLRATAAELGVAEPRFHTADLLGQIHDRLLELDAQGRPALLIVDEAHLIPGKPTFEEIRLLTNFQLDDRNLVAIVLVGQPELRERFRHRAYRALTQRIGASFHLVPLGPEETARYVQHRLTVAGAERAIFTEQAIASLHAGSGGIPRVVNHLATQALLEGMARGAREVDAAIVDVVAGERDFESASSEARG
;
A
#
# COMPACT_ATOMS: atom_id res chain seq x y z
N MET A 1 24.50 -10.89 -10.62
CA MET A 1 25.85 -10.77 -10.01
C MET A 1 25.86 -11.41 -8.64
N TYR A 2 25.27 -10.82 -7.58
CA TYR A 2 25.28 -11.44 -6.24
C TYR A 2 24.33 -12.66 -6.13
N GLU A 3 23.34 -12.77 -7.01
CA GLU A 3 22.41 -13.89 -7.04
C GLU A 3 23.15 -15.22 -7.22
N GLY A 4 24.04 -15.29 -8.24
CA GLY A 4 24.85 -16.50 -8.48
C GLY A 4 25.82 -16.83 -7.35
N TYR A 5 26.37 -15.81 -6.68
CA TYR A 5 27.24 -16.00 -5.53
C TYR A 5 26.52 -16.68 -4.35
N TRP A 6 25.28 -16.23 -4.08
CA TRP A 6 24.45 -16.74 -2.99
C TRP A 6 23.60 -17.97 -3.37
N GLY A 7 23.68 -18.45 -4.63
CA GLY A 7 22.86 -19.55 -5.11
C GLY A 7 21.38 -19.21 -5.30
N LEU A 8 21.08 -17.92 -5.57
CA LEU A 8 19.73 -17.44 -5.80
C LEU A 8 19.39 -17.48 -7.29
N ARG A 9 18.13 -17.77 -7.63
CA ARG A 9 17.62 -17.77 -9.00
C ARG A 9 17.27 -16.36 -9.49
N GLU A 10 16.89 -15.49 -8.55
CA GLU A 10 16.51 -14.09 -8.82
C GLU A 10 16.76 -13.20 -7.59
N LYS A 11 16.59 -11.89 -7.74
CA LYS A 11 16.78 -10.91 -6.65
C LYS A 11 15.68 -11.02 -5.60
N PRO A 12 15.99 -11.40 -4.35
CA PRO A 12 14.97 -11.60 -3.31
C PRO A 12 14.31 -10.27 -2.84
N PHE A 13 15.06 -9.17 -2.85
CA PHE A 13 14.65 -7.90 -2.26
C PHE A 13 14.45 -6.81 -3.32
N ARG A 14 13.66 -7.10 -4.37
CA ARG A 14 13.34 -6.14 -5.44
C ARG A 14 12.52 -4.96 -4.90
N LYS A 15 12.72 -3.78 -5.50
CA LYS A 15 11.92 -2.58 -5.19
C LYS A 15 10.52 -2.64 -5.79
N THR A 16 10.36 -3.30 -6.94
CA THR A 16 9.08 -3.44 -7.61
C THR A 16 8.20 -4.43 -6.86
N PRO A 17 6.94 -4.08 -6.56
CA PRO A 17 6.00 -4.99 -5.94
C PRO A 17 5.72 -6.21 -6.85
N ASP A 18 6.01 -7.41 -6.36
CA ASP A 18 5.72 -8.68 -7.01
C ASP A 18 4.86 -9.51 -6.05
N PRO A 19 3.62 -9.89 -6.43
CA PRO A 19 2.73 -10.66 -5.56
C PRO A 19 3.33 -11.96 -5.01
N ARG A 20 4.22 -12.62 -5.75
CA ARG A 20 4.91 -13.84 -5.30
C ARG A 20 5.72 -13.64 -4.02
N TYR A 21 6.19 -12.41 -3.80
CA TYR A 21 6.95 -12.01 -2.62
C TYR A 21 6.08 -11.41 -1.52
N LEU A 22 4.76 -11.43 -1.68
CA LEU A 22 3.86 -11.02 -0.61
C LEU A 22 3.98 -11.99 0.57
N TYR A 23 4.44 -11.48 1.68
CA TYR A 23 4.48 -12.20 2.93
C TYR A 23 3.21 -11.88 3.72
N LEU A 24 2.25 -12.78 3.67
CA LEU A 24 1.02 -12.67 4.46
C LEU A 24 1.31 -13.22 5.86
N ASN A 25 1.64 -12.33 6.80
CA ASN A 25 1.55 -12.63 8.22
C ASN A 25 0.13 -12.33 8.72
N GLY A 26 -0.17 -12.69 9.98
CA GLY A 26 -1.50 -12.47 10.56
C GLY A 26 -2.01 -11.02 10.42
N THR A 27 -1.12 -10.04 10.56
CA THR A 27 -1.45 -8.60 10.44
C THR A 27 -1.85 -8.23 9.00
N TYR A 28 -1.10 -8.69 8.00
CA TYR A 28 -1.41 -8.40 6.59
C TYR A 28 -2.63 -9.18 6.11
N GLU A 29 -2.81 -10.41 6.58
CA GLU A 29 -3.97 -11.23 6.29
C GLU A 29 -5.24 -10.61 6.88
N GLU A 30 -5.22 -10.20 8.15
CA GLU A 30 -6.30 -9.47 8.78
C GLU A 30 -6.63 -8.17 8.04
N ALA A 31 -5.61 -7.40 7.63
CA ALA A 31 -5.82 -6.19 6.86
C ALA A 31 -6.51 -6.47 5.52
N LEU A 32 -6.08 -7.51 4.81
CA LEU A 32 -6.65 -7.92 3.53
C LEU A 32 -8.10 -8.39 3.67
N GLU A 33 -8.41 -9.18 4.71
CA GLU A 33 -9.76 -9.64 5.00
C GLU A 33 -10.71 -8.47 5.33
N ARG A 34 -10.27 -7.53 6.18
CA ARG A 34 -11.07 -6.35 6.51
C ARG A 34 -11.32 -5.44 5.31
N LEU A 35 -10.31 -5.26 4.44
CA LEU A 35 -10.47 -4.48 3.21
C LEU A 35 -11.43 -5.16 2.25
N GLN A 36 -11.30 -6.49 2.07
CA GLN A 36 -12.21 -7.25 1.23
C GLN A 36 -13.64 -7.18 1.76
N PHE A 37 -13.83 -7.38 3.07
CA PHE A 37 -15.15 -7.28 3.69
C PHE A 37 -15.79 -5.91 3.40
N ALA A 38 -15.04 -4.81 3.61
CA ALA A 38 -15.58 -3.47 3.33
C ALA A 38 -15.93 -3.28 1.83
N VAL A 39 -15.12 -3.84 0.92
CA VAL A 39 -15.42 -3.80 -0.52
C VAL A 39 -16.67 -4.61 -0.86
N ASP A 40 -16.82 -5.81 -0.27
CA ASP A 40 -18.01 -6.66 -0.50
C ASP A 40 -19.28 -6.02 0.08
N GLU A 41 -19.19 -5.27 1.20
CA GLU A 41 -20.29 -4.49 1.78
C GLU A 41 -20.49 -3.12 1.09
N MET A 42 -19.72 -2.80 0.05
CA MET A 42 -19.76 -1.52 -0.67
C MET A 42 -19.54 -0.31 0.24
N ASP A 43 -18.65 -0.45 1.23
CA ASP A 43 -18.35 0.57 2.22
C ASP A 43 -17.09 1.39 1.89
N LEU A 44 -16.87 2.46 2.69
CA LEU A 44 -15.63 3.21 2.71
C LEU A 44 -14.62 2.53 3.65
N ALA A 45 -13.46 2.14 3.11
CA ALA A 45 -12.35 1.60 3.87
C ALA A 45 -11.16 2.56 3.94
N LEU A 46 -10.40 2.48 5.03
CA LEU A 46 -9.18 3.25 5.27
C LEU A 46 -8.00 2.33 5.55
N LEU A 47 -6.99 2.33 4.67
CA LEU A 47 -5.71 1.65 4.86
C LEU A 47 -4.60 2.67 5.08
N THR A 48 -3.97 2.64 6.25
CA THR A 48 -2.84 3.53 6.56
C THR A 48 -1.61 2.75 7.01
N GLY A 49 -0.45 3.39 6.97
CA GLY A 49 0.83 2.81 7.43
C GLY A 49 2.00 3.62 6.92
N GLU A 50 3.17 3.40 7.50
CA GLU A 50 4.40 4.08 7.15
C GLU A 50 4.79 3.93 5.67
N VAL A 51 5.64 4.84 5.18
CA VAL A 51 6.23 4.73 3.85
C VAL A 51 7.02 3.42 3.75
N GLY A 52 6.64 2.58 2.78
CA GLY A 52 7.31 1.27 2.62
C GLY A 52 6.77 0.14 3.49
N SER A 53 5.67 0.36 4.22
CA SER A 53 4.99 -0.69 4.99
C SER A 53 4.27 -1.75 4.15
N GLY A 54 4.20 -1.61 2.82
CA GLY A 54 3.57 -2.60 1.94
C GLY A 54 2.12 -2.31 1.53
N LYS A 55 1.58 -1.12 1.80
CA LYS A 55 0.20 -0.71 1.42
C LYS A 55 -0.14 -1.03 -0.05
N THR A 56 0.73 -0.59 -0.97
CA THR A 56 0.52 -0.82 -2.41
C THR A 56 0.51 -2.31 -2.77
N LEU A 57 1.33 -3.12 -2.10
CA LEU A 57 1.34 -4.57 -2.31
C LEU A 57 0.05 -5.21 -1.79
N LEU A 58 -0.44 -4.76 -0.63
CA LEU A 58 -1.71 -5.20 -0.07
C LEU A 58 -2.90 -4.79 -0.95
N THR A 59 -2.89 -3.57 -1.49
CA THR A 59 -3.91 -3.13 -2.46
C THR A 59 -3.93 -4.00 -3.72
N ARG A 60 -2.76 -4.39 -4.23
CA ARG A 60 -2.68 -5.34 -5.35
C ARG A 60 -3.20 -6.72 -5.00
N ALA A 61 -2.86 -7.23 -3.81
CA ALA A 61 -3.40 -8.50 -3.34
C ALA A 61 -4.93 -8.46 -3.18
N LEU A 62 -5.48 -7.32 -2.75
CA LEU A 62 -6.94 -7.12 -2.74
C LEU A 62 -7.50 -7.22 -4.16
N LEU A 63 -6.91 -6.52 -5.14
CA LEU A 63 -7.35 -6.56 -6.54
C LEU A 63 -7.26 -7.97 -7.12
N ASP A 64 -6.18 -8.69 -6.87
CA ASP A 64 -6.02 -10.08 -7.31
C ASP A 64 -7.10 -11.00 -6.68
N ARG A 65 -7.47 -10.75 -5.42
CA ARG A 65 -8.46 -11.55 -4.68
C ARG A 65 -9.90 -11.30 -5.13
N ILE A 66 -10.26 -10.05 -5.44
CA ILE A 66 -11.60 -9.70 -5.93
C ILE A 66 -11.78 -10.01 -7.42
N GLY A 67 -10.68 -10.12 -8.18
CA GLY A 67 -10.67 -10.44 -9.61
C GLY A 67 -11.50 -9.45 -10.45
N ASP A 68 -12.14 -9.96 -11.51
CA ASP A 68 -12.94 -9.17 -12.45
C ASP A 68 -14.38 -8.87 -11.95
N LYS A 69 -14.67 -9.16 -10.68
CA LYS A 69 -16.01 -8.93 -10.10
C LYS A 69 -16.40 -7.46 -10.05
N TYR A 70 -15.40 -6.56 -9.93
CA TYR A 70 -15.59 -5.12 -9.76
C TYR A 70 -15.05 -4.33 -10.95
N GLU A 71 -15.72 -3.21 -11.26
CA GLU A 71 -15.12 -2.15 -12.08
C GLU A 71 -14.21 -1.30 -11.21
N VAL A 72 -12.91 -1.37 -11.44
CA VAL A 72 -11.92 -0.71 -10.58
C VAL A 72 -11.48 0.62 -11.17
N ALA A 73 -11.74 1.70 -10.44
CA ALA A 73 -11.23 3.04 -10.70
C ALA A 73 -10.05 3.34 -9.75
N MET A 74 -8.89 3.77 -10.27
CA MET A 74 -7.71 4.06 -9.45
C MET A 74 -7.20 5.49 -9.60
N ILE A 75 -7.13 6.22 -8.49
CA ILE A 75 -6.51 7.55 -8.43
C ILE A 75 -5.19 7.43 -7.67
N LEU A 76 -4.07 7.45 -8.42
CA LEU A 76 -2.72 7.28 -7.86
C LEU A 76 -2.09 8.59 -7.39
N ASN A 77 -2.53 9.74 -7.90
CA ASN A 77 -2.06 11.06 -7.49
C ASN A 77 -3.23 11.98 -7.17
N PRO A 78 -3.72 11.99 -5.92
CA PRO A 78 -4.92 12.72 -5.54
C PRO A 78 -4.66 14.19 -5.19
N ARG A 79 -3.55 14.80 -5.65
CA ARG A 79 -3.32 16.25 -5.54
C ARG A 79 -4.21 17.03 -6.49
N LEU A 80 -5.51 16.80 -6.37
CA LEU A 80 -6.53 17.30 -7.27
C LEU A 80 -7.49 18.26 -6.53
N SER A 81 -7.95 19.30 -7.21
CA SER A 81 -9.10 20.07 -6.73
C SER A 81 -10.36 19.19 -6.73
N PRO A 82 -11.42 19.55 -5.99
CA PRO A 82 -12.66 18.77 -5.92
C PRO A 82 -13.20 18.38 -7.31
N ARG A 83 -13.29 19.33 -8.21
CA ARG A 83 -13.76 19.11 -9.59
C ARG A 83 -12.82 18.22 -10.40
N GLN A 84 -11.50 18.39 -10.26
CA GLN A 84 -10.53 17.52 -10.94
C GLN A 84 -10.59 16.08 -10.41
N PHE A 85 -10.83 15.92 -9.11
CA PHE A 85 -11.02 14.60 -8.49
C PHE A 85 -12.25 13.89 -9.07
N LEU A 86 -13.41 14.55 -9.10
CA LEU A 86 -14.64 13.99 -9.71
C LEU A 86 -14.44 13.67 -11.19
N ARG A 87 -13.76 14.56 -11.92
CA ARG A 87 -13.48 14.31 -13.35
C ARG A 87 -12.57 13.11 -13.56
N ALA A 88 -11.54 12.94 -12.74
CA ALA A 88 -10.68 11.78 -12.77
C ALA A 88 -11.47 10.51 -12.42
N THR A 89 -12.30 10.55 -11.37
CA THR A 89 -13.15 9.41 -10.98
C THR A 89 -14.11 9.03 -12.13
N ALA A 90 -14.76 9.99 -12.77
CA ALA A 90 -15.63 9.74 -13.92
C ALA A 90 -14.88 9.07 -15.07
N ALA A 91 -13.68 9.56 -15.40
CA ALA A 91 -12.84 9.01 -16.47
C ALA A 91 -12.39 7.57 -16.15
N GLU A 92 -11.93 7.32 -14.92
CA GLU A 92 -11.52 5.98 -14.46
C GLU A 92 -12.69 4.97 -14.44
N LEU A 93 -13.91 5.43 -14.18
CA LEU A 93 -15.12 4.61 -14.30
C LEU A 93 -15.58 4.39 -15.75
N GLY A 94 -14.89 4.94 -16.74
CA GLY A 94 -15.17 4.76 -18.16
C GLY A 94 -16.20 5.74 -18.73
N VAL A 95 -16.45 6.88 -18.08
CA VAL A 95 -17.24 7.98 -18.68
C VAL A 95 -16.42 8.61 -19.80
N ALA A 96 -16.86 8.47 -21.06
CA ALA A 96 -16.10 8.87 -22.24
C ALA A 96 -15.80 10.38 -22.30
N GLU A 97 -16.78 11.21 -21.93
CA GLU A 97 -16.68 12.67 -21.97
C GLU A 97 -17.12 13.29 -20.61
N PRO A 98 -16.22 13.31 -19.60
CA PRO A 98 -16.54 13.92 -18.31
C PRO A 98 -16.81 15.41 -18.46
N ARG A 99 -17.99 15.86 -18.05
CA ARG A 99 -18.46 17.23 -18.17
C ARG A 99 -17.66 18.21 -17.31
N PHE A 100 -17.88 19.50 -17.54
CA PHE A 100 -17.12 20.56 -16.86
C PHE A 100 -17.67 20.92 -15.48
N HIS A 101 -19.01 20.97 -15.33
CA HIS A 101 -19.63 21.39 -14.07
C HIS A 101 -19.73 20.23 -13.07
N THR A 102 -19.51 20.52 -11.80
CA THR A 102 -19.52 19.52 -10.71
C THR A 102 -20.85 18.76 -10.63
N ALA A 103 -21.98 19.45 -10.78
CA ALA A 103 -23.29 18.81 -10.74
C ALA A 103 -23.48 17.80 -11.87
N ASP A 104 -23.02 18.16 -13.09
CA ASP A 104 -23.10 17.25 -14.24
C ASP A 104 -22.16 16.05 -14.07
N LEU A 105 -20.96 16.25 -13.49
CA LEU A 105 -20.02 15.16 -13.19
C LEU A 105 -20.61 14.17 -12.19
N LEU A 106 -21.23 14.68 -11.12
CA LEU A 106 -21.90 13.82 -10.12
C LEU A 106 -23.05 13.03 -10.76
N GLY A 107 -23.84 13.66 -11.64
CA GLY A 107 -24.88 12.98 -12.41
C GLY A 107 -24.30 11.89 -13.30
N GLN A 108 -23.26 12.18 -14.09
CA GLN A 108 -22.60 11.18 -14.95
C GLN A 108 -21.99 10.01 -14.16
N ILE A 109 -21.36 10.30 -13.01
CA ILE A 109 -20.83 9.25 -12.11
C ILE A 109 -21.98 8.37 -11.60
N HIS A 110 -23.07 8.98 -11.13
CA HIS A 110 -24.24 8.26 -10.63
C HIS A 110 -24.86 7.35 -11.72
N ASP A 111 -25.11 7.90 -12.90
CA ASP A 111 -25.64 7.12 -14.02
C ASP A 111 -24.73 5.94 -14.37
N ARG A 112 -23.42 6.18 -14.40
CA ARG A 112 -22.43 5.12 -14.67
C ARG A 112 -22.40 4.05 -13.59
N LEU A 113 -22.52 4.41 -12.32
CA LEU A 113 -22.58 3.45 -11.22
C LEU A 113 -23.84 2.58 -11.31
N LEU A 114 -24.98 3.15 -11.69
CA LEU A 114 -26.23 2.40 -11.94
C LEU A 114 -26.06 1.41 -13.11
N GLU A 115 -25.42 1.82 -14.21
CA GLU A 115 -25.13 0.94 -15.35
C GLU A 115 -24.23 -0.24 -14.92
N LEU A 116 -23.18 0.02 -14.16
CA LEU A 116 -22.25 -1.02 -13.67
C LEU A 116 -22.95 -1.99 -12.73
N ASP A 117 -23.75 -1.50 -11.80
CA ASP A 117 -24.55 -2.31 -10.90
C ASP A 117 -25.54 -3.21 -11.66
N ALA A 118 -26.23 -2.68 -12.66
CA ALA A 118 -27.15 -3.43 -13.52
C ALA A 118 -26.42 -4.53 -14.34
N GLN A 119 -25.13 -4.35 -14.63
CA GLN A 119 -24.28 -5.36 -15.29
C GLN A 119 -23.70 -6.41 -14.32
N GLY A 120 -23.98 -6.29 -13.01
CA GLY A 120 -23.41 -7.15 -11.97
C GLY A 120 -21.91 -6.90 -11.74
N ARG A 121 -21.39 -5.73 -12.10
CA ARG A 121 -20.00 -5.29 -11.92
C ARG A 121 -19.95 -4.01 -11.08
N PRO A 122 -20.20 -4.10 -9.76
CA PRO A 122 -20.20 -2.93 -8.88
C PRO A 122 -18.85 -2.20 -8.92
N ALA A 123 -18.85 -0.90 -8.63
CA ALA A 123 -17.67 -0.07 -8.72
C ALA A 123 -16.82 -0.12 -7.44
N LEU A 124 -15.49 -0.15 -7.61
CA LEU A 124 -14.50 0.04 -6.55
C LEU A 124 -13.60 1.23 -6.89
N LEU A 125 -13.66 2.29 -6.10
CA LEU A 125 -12.76 3.44 -6.20
C LEU A 125 -11.60 3.29 -5.20
N ILE A 126 -10.36 3.20 -5.71
CA ILE A 126 -9.16 3.20 -4.88
C ILE A 126 -8.46 4.55 -5.03
N VAL A 127 -8.24 5.23 -3.91
CA VAL A 127 -7.48 6.49 -3.86
C VAL A 127 -6.18 6.22 -3.12
N ASP A 128 -5.10 6.01 -3.87
CA ASP A 128 -3.76 5.84 -3.28
C ASP A 128 -3.15 7.20 -2.91
N GLU A 129 -2.22 7.20 -1.98
CA GLU A 129 -1.58 8.41 -1.43
C GLU A 129 -2.60 9.48 -0.97
N ALA A 130 -3.74 9.05 -0.42
CA ALA A 130 -4.86 9.94 -0.04
C ALA A 130 -4.49 11.03 0.98
N HIS A 131 -3.35 10.89 1.69
CA HIS A 131 -2.80 11.94 2.54
C HIS A 131 -2.37 13.19 1.75
N LEU A 132 -2.12 13.05 0.42
CA LEU A 132 -1.76 14.14 -0.48
C LEU A 132 -2.97 14.96 -0.96
N ILE A 133 -4.20 14.55 -0.66
CA ILE A 133 -5.40 15.33 -0.96
C ILE A 133 -5.27 16.71 -0.28
N PRO A 134 -5.37 17.83 -1.06
CA PRO A 134 -4.99 19.14 -0.56
C PRO A 134 -5.82 19.65 0.63
N GLY A 135 -7.08 19.23 0.74
CA GLY A 135 -7.92 19.71 1.84
C GLY A 135 -9.31 19.11 1.91
N LYS A 136 -10.09 19.60 2.88
CA LYS A 136 -11.44 19.15 3.18
C LYS A 136 -12.38 19.13 1.96
N PRO A 137 -12.37 20.11 1.02
CA PRO A 137 -13.33 20.10 -0.08
C PRO A 137 -13.29 18.84 -0.95
N THR A 138 -12.09 18.29 -1.25
CA THR A 138 -11.99 17.03 -2.03
C THR A 138 -12.46 15.82 -1.21
N PHE A 139 -12.19 15.79 0.10
CA PHE A 139 -12.75 14.74 0.98
C PHE A 139 -14.28 14.84 1.09
N GLU A 140 -14.86 16.03 0.93
CA GLU A 140 -16.31 16.20 0.91
C GLU A 140 -16.91 15.58 -0.37
N GLU A 141 -16.24 15.70 -1.52
CA GLU A 141 -16.66 14.98 -2.73
C GLU A 141 -16.60 13.45 -2.54
N ILE A 142 -15.56 12.94 -1.90
CA ILE A 142 -15.49 11.50 -1.55
C ILE A 142 -16.68 11.11 -0.68
N ARG A 143 -17.02 11.92 0.34
CA ARG A 143 -18.18 11.65 1.19
C ARG A 143 -19.49 11.70 0.39
N LEU A 144 -19.62 12.60 -0.59
CA LEU A 144 -20.81 12.68 -1.44
C LEU A 144 -20.94 11.44 -2.32
N LEU A 145 -19.84 10.87 -2.82
CA LEU A 145 -19.88 9.61 -3.57
C LEU A 145 -20.41 8.45 -2.72
N THR A 146 -20.13 8.40 -1.41
CA THR A 146 -20.71 7.37 -0.53
C THR A 146 -22.22 7.50 -0.30
N ASN A 147 -22.86 8.56 -0.77
CA ASN A 147 -24.31 8.71 -0.72
C ASN A 147 -25.01 8.12 -1.97
N PHE A 148 -24.26 7.70 -2.98
CA PHE A 148 -24.84 7.00 -4.12
C PHE A 148 -25.22 5.59 -3.71
N GLN A 149 -26.51 5.39 -3.50
CA GLN A 149 -27.07 4.14 -2.99
C GLN A 149 -28.42 3.83 -3.66
N LEU A 150 -28.76 2.58 -3.72
CA LEU A 150 -30.11 2.07 -3.92
C LEU A 150 -30.82 1.94 -2.56
N ASP A 151 -32.03 1.44 -2.55
CA ASP A 151 -32.80 1.24 -1.31
C ASP A 151 -32.14 0.23 -0.35
N ASP A 152 -31.34 -0.71 -0.89
CA ASP A 152 -30.78 -1.85 -0.17
C ASP A 152 -29.24 -1.87 -0.10
N ARG A 153 -28.52 -1.05 -0.91
CA ARG A 153 -27.06 -1.07 -0.97
C ARG A 153 -26.44 0.20 -1.52
N ASN A 154 -25.16 0.41 -1.21
CA ASN A 154 -24.34 1.43 -1.84
C ASN A 154 -23.95 1.02 -3.27
N LEU A 155 -23.68 2.00 -4.15
CA LEU A 155 -23.29 1.78 -5.55
C LEU A 155 -21.78 1.77 -5.79
N VAL A 156 -20.99 2.18 -4.80
CA VAL A 156 -19.52 2.26 -4.90
C VAL A 156 -18.85 1.92 -3.58
N ALA A 157 -17.92 0.98 -3.62
CA ALA A 157 -16.95 0.79 -2.55
C ALA A 157 -15.79 1.77 -2.72
N ILE A 158 -15.26 2.31 -1.63
CA ILE A 158 -14.13 3.26 -1.69
C ILE A 158 -13.03 2.80 -0.74
N VAL A 159 -11.80 2.70 -1.23
CA VAL A 159 -10.62 2.40 -0.41
C VAL A 159 -9.67 3.60 -0.44
N LEU A 160 -9.49 4.24 0.70
CA LEU A 160 -8.50 5.30 0.89
C LEU A 160 -7.22 4.69 1.43
N VAL A 161 -6.13 4.84 0.69
CA VAL A 161 -4.81 4.35 1.08
C VAL A 161 -3.89 5.54 1.34
N GLY A 162 -3.19 5.57 2.47
CA GLY A 162 -2.35 6.72 2.79
C GLY A 162 -1.34 6.48 3.90
N GLN A 163 -0.58 7.53 4.22
CA GLN A 163 0.39 7.56 5.31
C GLN A 163 -0.31 7.87 6.63
N PRO A 164 0.36 7.73 7.79
CA PRO A 164 -0.24 7.98 9.11
C PRO A 164 -0.90 9.35 9.26
N GLU A 165 -0.40 10.38 8.55
CA GLU A 165 -0.94 11.74 8.55
C GLU A 165 -2.40 11.79 8.10
N LEU A 166 -2.83 10.85 7.22
CA LEU A 166 -4.22 10.74 6.82
C LEU A 166 -5.11 10.36 8.02
N ARG A 167 -4.65 9.44 8.85
CA ARG A 167 -5.34 9.03 10.07
C ARG A 167 -5.42 10.16 11.07
N GLU A 168 -4.32 10.91 11.27
CA GLU A 168 -4.31 12.09 12.14
C GLU A 168 -5.27 13.18 11.62
N ARG A 169 -5.29 13.43 10.31
CA ARG A 169 -6.23 14.35 9.68
C ARG A 169 -7.68 13.98 9.98
N PHE A 170 -8.02 12.69 9.92
CA PHE A 170 -9.38 12.21 10.16
C PHE A 170 -9.83 12.25 11.62
N ARG A 171 -8.92 12.41 12.57
CA ARG A 171 -9.25 12.68 13.98
C ARG A 171 -9.81 14.09 14.18
N HIS A 172 -9.53 15.02 13.27
CA HIS A 172 -10.01 16.38 13.40
C HIS A 172 -11.52 16.47 13.10
N ARG A 173 -12.24 17.24 13.92
CA ARG A 173 -13.72 17.41 13.84
C ARG A 173 -14.25 17.78 12.46
N ALA A 174 -13.44 18.45 11.62
CA ALA A 174 -13.82 18.86 10.28
C ALA A 174 -14.11 17.66 9.33
N TYR A 175 -13.59 16.47 9.63
CA TYR A 175 -13.76 15.24 8.84
C TYR A 175 -14.74 14.25 9.47
N ARG A 176 -15.40 14.60 10.60
CA ARG A 176 -16.28 13.70 11.34
C ARG A 176 -17.36 13.05 10.46
N ALA A 177 -17.95 13.81 9.54
CA ALA A 177 -18.99 13.29 8.65
C ALA A 177 -18.47 12.20 7.69
N LEU A 178 -17.22 12.33 7.22
CA LEU A 178 -16.58 11.31 6.40
C LEU A 178 -16.17 10.10 7.26
N THR A 179 -15.58 10.34 8.45
CA THR A 179 -15.13 9.24 9.32
C THR A 179 -16.26 8.36 9.82
N GLN A 180 -17.48 8.89 9.94
CA GLN A 180 -18.68 8.10 10.27
C GLN A 180 -19.12 7.15 9.13
N ARG A 181 -18.60 7.33 7.92
CA ARG A 181 -18.85 6.46 6.76
C ARG A 181 -17.77 5.39 6.58
N ILE A 182 -16.73 5.38 7.41
CA ILE A 182 -15.69 4.36 7.35
C ILE A 182 -16.21 3.08 8.01
N GLY A 183 -16.52 2.07 7.20
CA GLY A 183 -16.94 0.75 7.66
C GLY A 183 -15.76 -0.10 8.16
N ALA A 184 -14.58 0.02 7.53
CA ALA A 184 -13.37 -0.65 7.97
C ALA A 184 -12.15 0.27 7.97
N SER A 185 -11.32 0.14 9.00
CA SER A 185 -10.06 0.88 9.09
C SER A 185 -8.94 -0.04 9.55
N PHE A 186 -7.82 0.01 8.85
CA PHE A 186 -6.63 -0.74 9.21
C PHE A 186 -5.37 0.12 9.14
N HIS A 187 -4.48 -0.10 10.10
CA HIS A 187 -3.18 0.58 10.14
C HIS A 187 -2.07 -0.46 10.13
N LEU A 188 -1.31 -0.50 9.04
CA LEU A 188 -0.15 -1.39 8.95
C LEU A 188 0.96 -0.88 9.86
N VAL A 189 1.29 -1.69 10.84
CA VAL A 189 2.43 -1.45 11.73
C VAL A 189 3.70 -2.08 11.15
N PRO A 190 4.89 -1.59 11.50
CA PRO A 190 6.14 -2.25 11.14
C PRO A 190 6.19 -3.70 11.65
N LEU A 191 6.93 -4.54 10.94
CA LEU A 191 7.14 -5.95 11.32
C LEU A 191 7.87 -6.02 12.68
N GLY A 192 7.42 -6.90 13.57
CA GLY A 192 8.17 -7.25 14.77
C GLY A 192 9.45 -8.04 14.45
N PRO A 193 10.34 -8.28 15.45
CA PRO A 193 11.61 -9.01 15.22
C PRO A 193 11.42 -10.38 14.58
N GLU A 194 10.49 -11.18 15.10
CA GLU A 194 10.20 -12.52 14.56
C GLU A 194 9.53 -12.46 13.18
N GLU A 195 8.69 -11.46 12.93
CA GLU A 195 8.07 -11.26 11.62
C GLU A 195 9.09 -10.82 10.59
N THR A 196 10.05 -9.98 10.96
CA THR A 196 11.18 -9.59 10.11
C THR A 196 11.99 -10.82 9.71
N ALA A 197 12.26 -11.72 10.65
CA ALA A 197 12.97 -12.96 10.37
C ALA A 197 12.23 -13.84 9.35
N ARG A 198 10.94 -14.07 9.58
CA ARG A 198 10.08 -14.84 8.67
C ARG A 198 9.94 -14.16 7.30
N TYR A 199 9.84 -12.83 7.26
CA TYR A 199 9.79 -12.06 6.05
C TYR A 199 11.06 -12.21 5.19
N VAL A 200 12.24 -12.05 5.79
CA VAL A 200 13.54 -12.23 5.10
C VAL A 200 13.66 -13.66 4.57
N GLN A 201 13.35 -14.67 5.41
CA GLN A 201 13.40 -16.08 5.02
C GLN A 201 12.43 -16.38 3.87
N HIS A 202 11.19 -15.91 3.94
CA HIS A 202 10.19 -16.06 2.87
C HIS A 202 10.73 -15.54 1.53
N ARG A 203 11.26 -14.31 1.52
CA ARG A 203 11.80 -13.70 0.30
C ARG A 203 12.99 -14.45 -0.28
N LEU A 204 13.89 -14.95 0.57
CA LEU A 204 15.02 -15.78 0.15
C LEU A 204 14.55 -17.12 -0.43
N THR A 205 13.57 -17.76 0.20
CA THR A 205 12.99 -19.02 -0.26
C THR A 205 12.32 -18.85 -1.63
N VAL A 206 11.52 -17.81 -1.83
CA VAL A 206 10.91 -17.48 -3.14
C VAL A 206 11.97 -17.24 -4.20
N ALA A 207 13.08 -16.59 -3.84
CA ALA A 207 14.21 -16.36 -4.73
C ALA A 207 15.07 -17.62 -4.99
N GLY A 208 14.75 -18.76 -4.36
CA GLY A 208 15.40 -20.05 -4.59
C GLY A 208 16.59 -20.33 -3.68
N ALA A 209 16.68 -19.70 -2.51
CA ALA A 209 17.72 -20.03 -1.53
C ALA A 209 17.53 -21.47 -1.00
N GLU A 210 18.55 -22.29 -1.11
CA GLU A 210 18.57 -23.67 -0.61
C GLU A 210 19.21 -23.79 0.78
N ARG A 211 19.82 -22.71 1.29
CA ARG A 211 20.45 -22.62 2.62
C ARG A 211 20.19 -21.29 3.28
N ALA A 212 20.40 -21.21 4.57
CA ALA A 212 20.42 -19.94 5.28
C ALA A 212 21.56 -19.06 4.75
N ILE A 213 21.25 -17.82 4.38
CA ILE A 213 22.22 -16.84 3.88
C ILE A 213 22.55 -15.82 4.98
N PHE A 214 21.58 -15.46 5.81
CA PHE A 214 21.76 -14.55 6.95
C PHE A 214 21.81 -15.36 8.26
N THR A 215 22.70 -14.97 9.16
CA THR A 215 22.69 -15.48 10.54
C THR A 215 21.52 -14.90 11.32
N GLU A 216 21.14 -15.49 12.45
CA GLU A 216 20.08 -14.94 13.33
C GLU A 216 20.44 -13.53 13.84
N GLN A 217 21.73 -13.32 14.18
CA GLN A 217 22.21 -12.01 14.61
C GLN A 217 22.15 -10.98 13.46
N ALA A 218 22.46 -11.37 12.23
CA ALA A 218 22.29 -10.48 11.07
C ALA A 218 20.84 -10.08 10.86
N ILE A 219 19.90 -10.99 11.03
CA ILE A 219 18.46 -10.68 10.94
C ILE A 219 18.04 -9.72 12.07
N ALA A 220 18.56 -9.91 13.29
CA ALA A 220 18.32 -8.99 14.40
C ALA A 220 18.86 -7.57 14.09
N SER A 221 20.10 -7.47 13.52
CA SER A 221 20.64 -6.18 13.06
C SER A 221 19.83 -5.58 11.91
N LEU A 222 19.32 -6.39 10.95
CA LEU A 222 18.40 -5.91 9.91
C LEU A 222 17.13 -5.31 10.51
N HIS A 223 16.53 -5.98 11.50
CA HIS A 223 15.35 -5.47 12.18
C HIS A 223 15.66 -4.15 12.91
N ALA A 224 16.74 -4.11 13.68
CA ALA A 224 17.15 -2.90 14.43
C ALA A 224 17.39 -1.71 13.48
N GLY A 225 18.14 -1.88 12.39
CA GLY A 225 18.45 -0.82 11.43
C GLY A 225 17.28 -0.43 10.52
N SER A 226 16.26 -1.28 10.40
CA SER A 226 15.09 -1.01 9.56
C SER A 226 13.86 -0.54 10.34
N GLY A 227 13.84 -0.72 11.66
CA GLY A 227 12.63 -0.55 12.46
C GLY A 227 11.49 -1.47 12.02
N GLY A 228 11.80 -2.58 11.34
CA GLY A 228 10.81 -3.52 10.79
C GLY A 228 10.04 -3.01 9.56
N ILE A 229 10.43 -1.89 8.95
CA ILE A 229 9.78 -1.38 7.74
C ILE A 229 10.23 -2.19 6.52
N PRO A 230 9.34 -2.91 5.80
CA PRO A 230 9.71 -3.85 4.73
C PRO A 230 10.59 -3.26 3.63
N ARG A 231 10.34 -1.99 3.21
CA ARG A 231 11.18 -1.32 2.20
C ARG A 231 12.60 -1.12 2.70
N VAL A 232 12.77 -0.79 3.97
CA VAL A 232 14.08 -0.56 4.59
C VAL A 232 14.78 -1.91 4.80
N VAL A 233 14.07 -2.94 5.27
CA VAL A 233 14.60 -4.32 5.35
C VAL A 233 15.12 -4.77 3.99
N ASN A 234 14.35 -4.58 2.92
CA ASN A 234 14.78 -4.94 1.56
C ASN A 234 16.04 -4.20 1.11
N HIS A 235 16.14 -2.92 1.43
CA HIS A 235 17.30 -2.12 1.08
C HIS A 235 18.54 -2.64 1.81
N LEU A 236 18.49 -2.73 3.14
CA LEU A 236 19.61 -3.20 3.96
C LEU A 236 20.02 -4.64 3.61
N ALA A 237 19.05 -5.53 3.43
CA ALA A 237 19.34 -6.92 3.04
C ALA A 237 20.00 -7.00 1.65
N THR A 238 19.60 -6.17 0.69
CA THR A 238 20.26 -6.10 -0.63
C THR A 238 21.72 -5.64 -0.50
N GLN A 239 21.95 -4.58 0.26
CA GLN A 239 23.30 -4.03 0.46
C GLN A 239 24.18 -5.05 1.23
N ALA A 240 23.62 -5.71 2.24
CA ALA A 240 24.32 -6.75 2.99
C ALA A 240 24.71 -7.97 2.12
N LEU A 241 23.85 -8.36 1.16
CA LEU A 241 24.19 -9.40 0.17
C LEU A 241 25.34 -8.98 -0.75
N LEU A 242 25.37 -7.71 -1.17
CA LEU A 242 26.44 -7.15 -2.01
C LEU A 242 27.75 -7.08 -1.22
N GLU A 243 27.74 -6.56 0.00
CA GLU A 243 28.88 -6.42 0.88
C GLU A 243 29.46 -7.78 1.26
N GLY A 244 28.60 -8.76 1.63
CA GLY A 244 29.01 -10.12 1.92
C GLY A 244 29.68 -10.81 0.72
N MET A 245 29.16 -10.59 -0.49
CA MET A 245 29.80 -11.06 -1.72
C MET A 245 31.17 -10.41 -1.92
N ALA A 246 31.29 -9.10 -1.72
CA ALA A 246 32.56 -8.36 -1.87
C ALA A 246 33.62 -8.83 -0.89
N ARG A 247 33.23 -9.23 0.31
CA ARG A 247 34.13 -9.83 1.34
C ARG A 247 34.41 -11.33 1.14
N GLY A 248 33.76 -11.99 0.19
CA GLY A 248 33.90 -13.43 0.01
C GLY A 248 33.30 -14.25 1.17
N ALA A 249 32.28 -13.68 1.87
CA ALA A 249 31.67 -14.29 3.03
C ALA A 249 30.82 -15.52 2.66
N ARG A 250 30.82 -16.56 3.52
CA ARG A 250 29.96 -17.74 3.32
C ARG A 250 28.51 -17.51 3.75
N GLU A 251 28.30 -16.57 4.66
CA GLU A 251 27.02 -16.14 5.19
C GLU A 251 27.09 -14.64 5.53
N VAL A 252 25.97 -13.97 5.61
CA VAL A 252 25.88 -12.58 6.05
C VAL A 252 25.70 -12.58 7.57
N ASP A 253 26.69 -12.07 8.27
CA ASP A 253 26.68 -11.90 9.71
C ASP A 253 26.24 -10.49 10.16
N ALA A 254 26.12 -10.27 11.48
CA ALA A 254 25.74 -8.98 12.03
C ALA A 254 26.70 -7.86 11.65
N ALA A 255 28.02 -8.13 11.62
CA ALA A 255 29.04 -7.12 11.31
C ALA A 255 28.89 -6.56 9.88
N ILE A 256 28.48 -7.40 8.91
CA ILE A 256 28.19 -6.98 7.55
C ILE A 256 26.96 -6.06 7.52
N VAL A 257 25.89 -6.40 8.24
CA VAL A 257 24.67 -5.61 8.31
C VAL A 257 24.88 -4.28 9.02
N ASP A 258 25.64 -4.27 10.11
CA ASP A 258 25.92 -3.08 10.91
C ASP A 258 26.70 -2.02 10.11
N VAL A 259 27.66 -2.46 9.26
CA VAL A 259 28.37 -1.56 8.33
C VAL A 259 27.41 -0.90 7.37
N VAL A 260 26.55 -1.68 6.72
CA VAL A 260 25.57 -1.18 5.75
C VAL A 260 24.52 -0.26 6.40
N ALA A 261 24.09 -0.57 7.62
CA ALA A 261 23.16 0.26 8.36
C ALA A 261 23.78 1.62 8.73
N GLY A 262 25.04 1.64 9.17
CA GLY A 262 25.77 2.86 9.50
C GLY A 262 25.97 3.81 8.28
N GLU A 263 26.24 3.28 7.10
CA GLU A 263 26.34 4.07 5.87
C GLU A 263 25.03 4.75 5.50
N ARG A 264 23.91 4.06 5.66
CA ARG A 264 22.57 4.62 5.41
C ARG A 264 22.22 5.76 6.35
N ASP A 265 22.52 5.65 7.63
CA ASP A 265 22.24 6.71 8.63
C ASP A 265 23.03 7.98 8.31
N PHE A 266 24.24 7.84 7.79
CA PHE A 266 25.04 8.96 7.34
C PHE A 266 24.45 9.65 6.09
N GLU A 267 23.94 8.89 5.13
CA GLU A 267 23.26 9.42 3.93
C GLU A 267 21.96 10.16 4.28
N SER A 268 21.15 9.63 5.20
CA SER A 268 19.91 10.26 5.64
C SER A 268 20.15 11.57 6.39
N ALA A 269 21.12 11.60 7.32
CA ALA A 269 21.50 12.80 8.05
C ALA A 269 22.05 13.90 7.13
N SER A 270 22.80 13.52 6.09
CA SER A 270 23.35 14.47 5.11
C SER A 270 22.30 15.03 4.14
N SER A 271 21.19 14.33 3.91
CA SER A 271 20.06 14.80 3.09
C SER A 271 19.16 15.77 3.86
N GLU A 272 18.92 15.55 5.14
CA GLU A 272 18.16 16.45 6.02
C GLU A 272 18.88 17.78 6.28
N ALA A 273 20.21 17.77 6.29
CA ALA A 273 21.01 19.00 6.47
C ALA A 273 21.05 19.90 5.22
N ARG A 274 20.56 19.45 4.04
CA ARG A 274 20.55 20.17 2.77
C ARG A 274 19.17 20.64 2.31
N GLY A 275 18.09 20.29 3.02
CA GLY A 275 16.69 20.67 2.73
C GLY A 275 16.20 21.76 3.68
#